data_ab7b890d1f1ec0315ac36f950dcb1058
#
_entry.id   ab7b890d1f1ec0315ac36f950dcb1058
#
_cell.length_a   1.000
_cell.length_b   1.000
_cell.length_c   1.000
_cell.angle_alpha   90.00
_cell.angle_beta   90.00
_cell.angle_gamma   90.00
#
_symmetry.space_group_name_H-M   'P 1'
#
loop_
_entity.id
_entity.type
_entity.pdbx_description
1 polymer ?
#
loop_
_entity_poly.entity_id
_entity_poly.type
_entity_poly.pdbx_seq_one_letter_code
_entity_poly.pdbx_strand_id
1 'polypeptide(L)'
;MKKKDIIEGKIIKTEFPNKGTFICEDQKVTVKGVINGQRIKGQVTKKRKSGCVVRLLDVLEKSPLEDAKPVCPHFGICGGCFYQTVSYENQLKIKEGMVRDLLKDYVNDDIWEEIKGSPKVHGYRNKMEFSFGDEVKDGPLALGMHKKNTFHDIVNKIGRAHV
;
A
#
# COMPACT_ATOMS: atom_id res chain seq x y z
N MET A 1 -12.64 -8.28 -19.74
CA MET A 1 -12.39 -6.96 -19.09
C MET A 1 -11.91 -5.93 -20.09
N LYS A 2 -12.44 -4.71 -20.06
CA LYS A 2 -12.06 -3.56 -20.90
C LYS A 2 -11.47 -2.45 -20.02
N LYS A 3 -10.74 -1.48 -20.62
CA LYS A 3 -10.27 -0.28 -19.91
C LYS A 3 -11.48 0.52 -19.40
N LYS A 4 -11.39 1.01 -18.16
CA LYS A 4 -12.44 1.69 -17.39
C LYS A 4 -13.49 0.77 -16.73
N ASP A 5 -13.52 -0.53 -17.01
CA ASP A 5 -14.41 -1.45 -16.29
C ASP A 5 -14.15 -1.36 -14.79
N ILE A 6 -15.22 -1.45 -14.01
CA ILE A 6 -15.16 -1.58 -12.55
C ILE A 6 -15.23 -3.07 -12.23
N ILE A 7 -14.28 -3.53 -11.45
CA ILE A 7 -14.21 -4.94 -11.03
C ILE A 7 -13.98 -5.04 -9.53
N GLU A 8 -14.39 -6.16 -8.98
CA GLU A 8 -14.18 -6.51 -7.58
C GLU A 8 -13.43 -7.84 -7.48
N GLY A 9 -12.69 -8.01 -6.40
CA GLY A 9 -12.01 -9.28 -6.15
C GLY A 9 -11.27 -9.29 -4.82
N LYS A 10 -10.99 -10.51 -4.34
CA LYS A 10 -10.23 -10.73 -3.12
C LYS A 10 -8.75 -10.87 -3.46
N ILE A 11 -7.91 -10.09 -2.81
CA ILE A 11 -6.45 -10.16 -2.96
C ILE A 11 -5.96 -11.49 -2.40
N ILE A 12 -5.38 -12.32 -3.26
CA ILE A 12 -4.87 -13.65 -2.90
C ILE A 12 -3.39 -13.66 -2.59
N LYS A 13 -2.65 -12.65 -3.07
CA LYS A 13 -1.22 -12.53 -2.84
C LYS A 13 -0.79 -11.06 -2.89
N THR A 14 0.16 -10.69 -2.04
CA THR A 14 0.85 -9.40 -2.12
C THR A 14 2.33 -9.64 -2.43
N GLU A 15 2.81 -9.08 -3.53
CA GLU A 15 4.19 -9.22 -4.03
C GLU A 15 4.94 -7.91 -3.85
N PHE A 16 6.28 -7.97 -3.81
CA PHE A 16 7.13 -6.77 -3.78
C PHE A 16 6.94 -5.93 -5.07
N PRO A 17 6.91 -4.61 -5.02
CA PRO A 17 6.74 -3.72 -3.87
C PRO A 17 5.25 -3.36 -3.64
N ASN A 18 4.58 -4.06 -2.75
CA ASN A 18 3.16 -3.82 -2.37
C ASN A 18 2.16 -3.89 -3.54
N LYS A 19 2.32 -4.90 -4.41
CA LYS A 19 1.38 -5.21 -5.48
C LYS A 19 0.54 -6.39 -5.08
N GLY A 20 -0.76 -6.17 -4.88
CA GLY A 20 -1.71 -7.26 -4.70
C GLY A 20 -2.16 -7.85 -6.02
N THR A 21 -2.44 -9.14 -6.02
CA THR A 21 -2.94 -9.85 -7.18
C THR A 21 -4.16 -10.70 -6.84
N PHE A 22 -5.08 -10.83 -7.80
CA PHE A 22 -6.19 -11.77 -7.79
C PHE A 22 -6.54 -12.20 -9.22
N ILE A 23 -7.39 -13.20 -9.36
CA ILE A 23 -7.86 -13.69 -10.66
C ILE A 23 -9.30 -13.21 -10.87
N CYS A 24 -9.56 -12.68 -12.07
CA CYS A 24 -10.88 -12.26 -12.52
C CYS A 24 -11.03 -12.62 -14.00
N GLU A 25 -12.09 -13.35 -14.37
CA GLU A 25 -12.30 -13.86 -15.73
C GLU A 25 -11.03 -14.54 -16.30
N ASP A 26 -10.42 -15.43 -15.54
CA ASP A 26 -9.18 -16.17 -15.87
C ASP A 26 -7.96 -15.29 -16.18
N GLN A 27 -8.02 -14.02 -15.83
CA GLN A 27 -6.92 -13.09 -16.03
C GLN A 27 -6.32 -12.63 -14.70
N LYS A 28 -4.98 -12.56 -14.62
CA LYS A 28 -4.28 -11.98 -13.47
C LYS A 28 -4.55 -10.50 -13.41
N VAL A 29 -5.09 -10.05 -12.30
CA VAL A 29 -5.32 -8.64 -11.98
C VAL A 29 -4.27 -8.17 -10.99
N THR A 30 -3.64 -7.02 -11.25
CA THR A 30 -2.65 -6.41 -10.38
C THR A 30 -3.14 -5.06 -9.87
N VAL A 31 -3.07 -4.84 -8.57
CA VAL A 31 -3.47 -3.61 -7.87
C VAL A 31 -2.34 -3.15 -6.97
N LYS A 32 -2.06 -1.86 -6.92
CA LYS A 32 -1.09 -1.28 -5.97
C LYS A 32 -1.80 -0.82 -4.70
N GLY A 33 -1.09 -0.90 -3.58
CA GLY A 33 -1.55 -0.33 -2.33
C GLY A 33 -2.66 -1.13 -1.65
N VAL A 34 -2.58 -2.45 -1.69
CA VAL A 34 -3.53 -3.38 -1.07
C VAL A 34 -2.79 -4.43 -0.26
N ILE A 35 -3.49 -5.07 0.65
CA ILE A 35 -2.99 -6.10 1.56
C ILE A 35 -3.65 -7.43 1.19
N ASN A 36 -2.90 -8.53 1.31
CA ASN A 36 -3.43 -9.87 1.09
C ASN A 36 -4.67 -10.13 1.98
N GLY A 37 -5.71 -10.73 1.41
CA GLY A 37 -6.97 -10.99 2.07
C GLY A 37 -8.01 -9.88 1.98
N GLN A 38 -7.66 -8.66 1.57
CA GLN A 38 -8.63 -7.60 1.31
C GLN A 38 -9.55 -7.96 0.14
N ARG A 39 -10.84 -7.65 0.24
CA ARG A 39 -11.74 -7.56 -0.90
C ARG A 39 -11.82 -6.11 -1.36
N ILE A 40 -11.56 -5.90 -2.62
CA ILE A 40 -11.44 -4.55 -3.18
C ILE A 40 -12.35 -4.32 -4.36
N LYS A 41 -12.65 -3.05 -4.59
CA LYS A 41 -13.25 -2.51 -5.81
C LYS A 41 -12.22 -1.65 -6.53
N GLY A 42 -12.08 -1.86 -7.83
CA GLY A 42 -11.09 -1.10 -8.59
C GLY A 42 -11.49 -0.90 -10.05
N GLN A 43 -10.80 0.04 -10.70
CA GLN A 43 -11.02 0.38 -12.10
C GLN A 43 -9.85 -0.07 -12.96
N VAL A 44 -10.15 -0.79 -14.04
CA VAL A 44 -9.14 -1.22 -15.03
C VAL A 44 -8.51 -0.01 -15.70
N THR A 45 -7.20 0.16 -15.52
CA THR A 45 -6.43 1.28 -16.12
C THR A 45 -5.62 0.85 -17.33
N LYS A 46 -5.04 -0.37 -17.28
CA LYS A 46 -4.20 -0.91 -18.36
C LYS A 46 -4.54 -2.39 -18.56
N LYS A 47 -4.63 -2.79 -19.83
CA LYS A 47 -4.70 -4.20 -20.23
C LYS A 47 -3.36 -4.61 -20.84
N ARG A 48 -2.87 -5.80 -20.46
CA ARG A 48 -1.64 -6.43 -20.98
C ARG A 48 -1.95 -7.85 -21.43
N LYS A 49 -1.06 -8.45 -22.20
CA LYS A 49 -1.19 -9.87 -22.60
C LYS A 49 -1.27 -10.81 -21.39
N SER A 50 -0.53 -10.48 -20.32
CA SER A 50 -0.44 -11.26 -19.08
C SER A 50 -1.46 -10.90 -18.00
N GLY A 51 -2.47 -10.07 -18.29
CA GLY A 51 -3.47 -9.64 -17.32
C GLY A 51 -3.80 -8.15 -17.38
N CYS A 52 -4.36 -7.60 -16.32
CA CYS A 52 -4.68 -6.18 -16.26
C CYS A 52 -4.15 -5.49 -15.00
N VAL A 53 -4.00 -4.18 -15.10
CA VAL A 53 -3.64 -3.30 -13.97
C VAL A 53 -4.86 -2.50 -13.59
N VAL A 54 -5.14 -2.47 -12.30
CA VAL A 54 -6.31 -1.85 -11.71
C VAL A 54 -5.88 -0.76 -10.72
N ARG A 55 -6.57 0.37 -10.77
CA ARG A 55 -6.49 1.41 -9.75
C ARG A 55 -7.49 1.09 -8.66
N LEU A 56 -7.04 1.01 -7.42
CA LEU A 56 -7.89 0.85 -6.25
C LEU A 56 -8.87 2.03 -6.16
N LEU A 57 -10.16 1.72 -6.01
CA LEU A 57 -11.21 2.69 -5.73
C LEU A 57 -11.62 2.59 -4.26
N ASP A 58 -11.84 1.37 -3.76
CA ASP A 58 -12.32 1.14 -2.41
C ASP A 58 -11.86 -0.22 -1.87
N VAL A 59 -11.79 -0.34 -0.54
CA VAL A 59 -11.60 -1.60 0.18
C VAL A 59 -12.94 -1.98 0.78
N LEU A 60 -13.61 -2.98 0.18
CA LEU A 60 -14.93 -3.44 0.59
C LEU A 60 -14.90 -4.26 1.88
N GLU A 61 -13.85 -5.07 2.03
CA GLU A 61 -13.61 -5.88 3.23
C GLU A 61 -12.13 -5.80 3.60
N LYS A 62 -11.87 -5.59 4.89
CA LYS A 62 -10.51 -5.56 5.42
C LYS A 62 -9.87 -6.95 5.41
N SER A 63 -8.56 -6.98 5.34
CA SER A 63 -7.79 -8.20 5.56
C SER A 63 -7.86 -8.63 7.03
N PRO A 64 -7.86 -9.95 7.33
CA PRO A 64 -7.64 -10.43 8.69
C PRO A 64 -6.32 -9.98 9.31
N LEU A 65 -5.34 -9.55 8.49
CA LEU A 65 -4.08 -8.99 8.95
C LEU A 65 -4.19 -7.53 9.43
N GLU A 66 -5.31 -6.87 9.16
CA GLU A 66 -5.57 -5.49 9.58
C GLU A 66 -6.17 -5.46 11.00
N ASP A 67 -5.35 -5.79 11.96
CA ASP A 67 -5.67 -6.00 13.38
C ASP A 67 -5.35 -4.79 14.28
N ALA A 68 -4.87 -3.68 13.68
CA ALA A 68 -4.48 -2.47 14.40
C ALA A 68 -5.35 -1.26 14.02
N LYS A 69 -5.41 -0.29 14.91
CA LYS A 69 -6.03 1.02 14.65
C LYS A 69 -4.95 2.01 14.23
N PRO A 70 -5.15 2.77 13.13
CA PRO A 70 -4.23 3.83 12.74
C PRO A 70 -4.12 4.89 13.83
N VAL A 71 -2.89 5.30 14.15
CA VAL A 71 -2.63 6.37 15.12
C VAL A 71 -2.65 7.75 14.47
N CYS A 72 -2.45 7.82 13.14
CA CYS A 72 -2.45 9.08 12.39
C CYS A 72 -3.86 9.39 11.84
N PRO A 73 -4.44 10.57 12.14
CA PRO A 73 -5.76 10.97 11.62
C PRO A 73 -5.78 11.16 10.10
N HIS A 74 -4.63 11.29 9.45
CA HIS A 74 -4.51 11.42 7.99
C HIS A 74 -4.24 10.09 7.28
N PHE A 75 -4.23 8.97 8.01
CA PHE A 75 -4.07 7.66 7.40
C PHE A 75 -5.18 7.41 6.36
N GLY A 76 -4.80 6.88 5.21
CA GLY A 76 -5.71 6.66 4.09
C GLY A 76 -5.83 7.85 3.12
N ILE A 77 -5.64 9.10 3.60
CA ILE A 77 -5.66 10.31 2.78
C ILE A 77 -4.24 10.68 2.35
N CYS A 78 -3.32 10.76 3.32
CA CYS A 78 -1.91 11.03 3.07
C CYS A 78 -1.22 9.82 2.42
N GLY A 79 -0.32 10.09 1.46
CA GLY A 79 0.48 9.05 0.77
C GLY A 79 1.66 8.49 1.57
N GLY A 80 1.94 9.00 2.78
CA GLY A 80 3.16 8.70 3.53
C GLY A 80 3.18 7.32 4.21
N CYS A 81 2.02 6.76 4.60
CA CYS A 81 1.93 5.52 5.34
C CYS A 81 1.04 4.51 4.64
N PHE A 82 1.42 3.22 4.77
CA PHE A 82 0.67 2.14 4.13
C PHE A 82 0.10 1.12 5.13
N TYR A 83 0.83 0.78 6.19
CA TYR A 83 0.53 -0.37 7.05
C TYR A 83 -0.02 -0.02 8.44
N GLN A 84 -0.55 1.18 8.69
CA GLN A 84 -0.99 1.55 10.05
C GLN A 84 -2.22 0.75 10.56
N THR A 85 -2.94 0.07 9.68
CA THR A 85 -4.03 -0.85 10.08
C THR A 85 -3.53 -2.25 10.44
N VAL A 86 -2.23 -2.51 10.28
CA VAL A 86 -1.60 -3.81 10.51
C VAL A 86 -0.66 -3.70 11.70
N SER A 87 -0.73 -4.62 12.66
CA SER A 87 0.21 -4.69 13.78
C SER A 87 1.64 -4.84 13.28
N TYR A 88 2.60 -4.36 14.06
CA TYR A 88 4.01 -4.40 13.64
C TYR A 88 4.50 -5.83 13.38
N GLU A 89 4.06 -6.77 14.19
CA GLU A 89 4.35 -8.19 14.01
C GLU A 89 3.86 -8.70 12.64
N ASN A 90 2.62 -8.39 12.28
CA ASN A 90 2.07 -8.76 10.98
C ASN A 90 2.74 -8.01 9.81
N GLN A 91 3.20 -6.77 10.04
CA GLN A 91 4.01 -6.04 9.04
C GLN A 91 5.34 -6.76 8.76
N LEU A 92 6.02 -7.28 9.79
CA LEU A 92 7.25 -8.05 9.63
C LEU A 92 6.98 -9.32 8.83
N LYS A 93 5.95 -10.10 9.17
CA LYS A 93 5.55 -11.31 8.43
C LYS A 93 5.26 -11.04 6.95
N ILE A 94 4.52 -9.95 6.66
CA ILE A 94 4.23 -9.54 5.27
C ILE A 94 5.51 -9.21 4.51
N LYS A 95 6.40 -8.42 5.11
CA LYS A 95 7.66 -8.01 4.47
C LYS A 95 8.60 -9.19 4.25
N GLU A 96 8.73 -10.04 5.24
CA GLU A 96 9.55 -11.25 5.14
C GLU A 96 9.03 -12.18 4.04
N GLY A 97 7.72 -12.43 4.00
CA GLY A 97 7.11 -13.24 2.94
C GLY A 97 7.35 -12.68 1.54
N MET A 98 7.29 -11.35 1.36
CA MET A 98 7.61 -10.74 0.07
C MET A 98 9.07 -10.93 -0.34
N VAL A 99 10.01 -10.86 0.60
CA VAL A 99 11.45 -11.05 0.31
C VAL A 99 11.75 -12.51 0.06
N ARG A 100 11.17 -13.43 0.83
CA ARG A 100 11.27 -14.88 0.58
C ARG A 100 10.76 -15.24 -0.82
N ASP A 101 9.60 -14.73 -1.20
CA ASP A 101 9.05 -14.94 -2.55
C ASP A 101 9.96 -14.42 -3.67
N LEU A 102 10.61 -13.27 -3.43
CA LEU A 102 11.52 -12.65 -4.39
C LEU A 102 12.82 -13.47 -4.56
N LEU A 103 13.30 -14.06 -3.47
CA LEU A 103 14.60 -14.76 -3.42
C LEU A 103 14.47 -16.28 -3.46
N LYS A 104 13.26 -16.84 -3.58
CA LYS A 104 12.97 -18.29 -3.46
C LYS A 104 13.82 -19.20 -4.37
N ASP A 105 14.25 -18.69 -5.53
CA ASP A 105 15.06 -19.45 -6.49
C ASP A 105 16.58 -19.35 -6.21
N TYR A 106 16.98 -18.54 -5.22
CA TYR A 106 18.38 -18.24 -4.90
C TYR A 106 18.76 -18.58 -3.45
N VAL A 107 17.79 -18.66 -2.55
CA VAL A 107 18.00 -18.82 -1.11
C VAL A 107 17.16 -19.99 -0.61
N ASN A 108 17.80 -20.92 0.10
CA ASN A 108 17.15 -22.02 0.81
C ASN A 108 16.89 -21.65 2.28
N ASP A 109 16.13 -22.47 2.99
CA ASP A 109 15.78 -22.22 4.39
C ASP A 109 16.97 -22.33 5.34
N ASP A 110 18.04 -23.04 4.98
CA ASP A 110 19.24 -23.24 5.83
C ASP A 110 20.04 -21.96 6.03
N ILE A 111 19.99 -21.05 5.06
CA ILE A 111 20.72 -19.77 5.10
C ILE A 111 19.80 -18.57 5.34
N TRP A 112 18.50 -18.83 5.53
CA TRP A 112 17.53 -17.78 5.80
C TRP A 112 17.55 -17.40 7.28
N GLU A 113 17.86 -16.14 7.58
CA GLU A 113 17.66 -15.57 8.90
C GLU A 113 16.30 -14.82 8.96
N GLU A 114 15.62 -14.90 10.10
CA GLU A 114 14.36 -14.17 10.32
C GLU A 114 14.57 -12.66 10.26
N ILE A 115 13.54 -11.95 9.84
CA ILE A 115 13.54 -10.49 9.78
C ILE A 115 13.76 -9.88 11.17
N LYS A 116 14.75 -9.01 11.30
CA LYS A 116 15.02 -8.26 12.53
C LYS A 116 14.09 -7.05 12.62
N GLY A 117 13.27 -7.03 13.66
CA GLY A 117 12.38 -5.90 13.94
C GLY A 117 13.15 -4.66 14.40
N SER A 118 12.59 -3.48 14.09
CA SER A 118 13.11 -2.22 14.63
C SER A 118 12.75 -2.09 16.10
N PRO A 119 13.66 -1.61 16.98
CA PRO A 119 13.36 -1.35 18.39
C PRO A 119 12.36 -0.18 18.56
N LYS A 120 12.20 0.66 17.53
CA LYS A 120 11.21 1.74 17.50
C LYS A 120 10.29 1.56 16.30
N VAL A 121 8.99 1.42 16.57
CA VAL A 121 7.96 1.27 15.53
C VAL A 121 7.51 2.62 14.97
N HIS A 122 7.56 3.67 15.80
CA HIS A 122 7.19 5.03 15.42
C HIS A 122 8.31 6.01 15.74
N GLY A 123 8.39 7.10 14.99
CA GLY A 123 9.34 8.19 15.23
C GLY A 123 10.81 7.81 14.97
N TYR A 124 11.08 6.78 14.18
CA TYR A 124 12.43 6.31 13.85
C TYR A 124 13.07 7.08 12.69
N ARG A 125 12.26 7.75 11.87
CA ARG A 125 12.73 8.41 10.66
C ARG A 125 13.36 9.77 10.99
N ASN A 126 14.58 10.00 10.53
CA ASN A 126 15.33 11.24 10.76
C ASN A 126 15.11 12.29 9.70
N LYS A 127 14.71 11.89 8.48
CA LYS A 127 14.49 12.80 7.34
C LYS A 127 13.07 12.63 6.81
N MET A 128 12.40 13.75 6.59
CA MET A 128 11.12 13.85 5.90
C MET A 128 11.23 14.92 4.81
N GLU A 129 10.58 14.67 3.69
CA GLU A 129 10.45 15.64 2.59
C GLU A 129 8.99 16.08 2.52
N PHE A 130 8.79 17.38 2.64
CA PHE A 130 7.48 18.02 2.49
C PHE A 130 7.46 18.80 1.17
N SER A 131 6.28 18.91 0.59
CA SER A 131 6.06 19.66 -0.64
C SER A 131 5.20 20.89 -0.37
N PHE A 132 5.51 21.98 -1.04
CA PHE A 132 4.59 23.11 -1.15
C PHE A 132 3.54 22.80 -2.22
N GLY A 133 2.31 23.20 -1.98
CA GLY A 133 1.19 23.01 -2.90
C GLY A 133 -0.11 23.50 -2.27
N ASP A 134 -1.22 23.13 -2.87
CA ASP A 134 -2.55 23.53 -2.42
C ASP A 134 -3.27 22.36 -1.75
N GLU A 135 -4.03 22.63 -0.72
CA GLU A 135 -4.92 21.64 -0.12
C GLU A 135 -6.16 21.38 -1.00
N VAL A 136 -6.60 22.43 -1.67
CA VAL A 136 -7.62 22.44 -2.73
C VAL A 136 -7.09 23.29 -3.89
N LYS A 137 -7.46 22.95 -5.10
CA LYS A 137 -7.01 23.64 -6.31
C LYS A 137 -7.23 25.16 -6.20
N ASP A 138 -6.18 25.94 -6.49
CA ASP A 138 -6.16 27.40 -6.41
C ASP A 138 -6.42 27.95 -4.98
N GLY A 139 -6.21 27.11 -3.96
CA GLY A 139 -6.31 27.46 -2.54
C GLY A 139 -5.05 28.13 -1.99
N PRO A 140 -5.03 28.42 -0.68
CA PRO A 140 -3.85 29.00 -0.03
C PRO A 140 -2.69 28.01 -0.05
N LEU A 141 -1.46 28.55 -0.17
CA LEU A 141 -0.25 27.74 -0.15
C LEU A 141 -0.14 26.95 1.16
N ALA A 142 0.04 25.66 1.03
CA ALA A 142 0.21 24.73 2.12
C ALA A 142 1.55 24.01 2.06
N LEU A 143 2.06 23.56 3.20
CA LEU A 143 3.26 22.73 3.30
C LEU A 143 2.86 21.38 3.93
N GLY A 144 3.11 20.29 3.21
CA GLY A 144 2.72 18.97 3.71
C GLY A 144 3.12 17.81 2.82
N MET A 145 2.41 16.71 2.98
CA MET A 145 2.59 15.49 2.20
C MET A 145 1.52 15.40 1.11
N HIS A 146 1.89 14.86 -0.05
CA HIS A 146 0.91 14.61 -1.12
C HIS A 146 -0.23 13.70 -0.64
N LYS A 147 -1.46 14.03 -1.04
CA LYS A 147 -2.60 13.12 -0.92
C LYS A 147 -2.34 11.87 -1.75
N LYS A 148 -2.86 10.76 -1.29
CA LYS A 148 -2.73 9.47 -1.97
C LYS A 148 -3.31 9.53 -3.38
N ASN A 149 -2.53 9.08 -4.36
CA ASN A 149 -2.89 9.07 -5.79
C ASN A 149 -3.07 10.45 -6.46
N THR A 150 -2.61 11.54 -5.84
CA THR A 150 -2.59 12.87 -6.45
C THR A 150 -1.16 13.42 -6.55
N PHE A 151 -0.95 14.38 -7.46
CA PHE A 151 0.35 15.02 -7.68
C PHE A 151 0.42 16.44 -7.10
N HIS A 152 -0.71 17.10 -6.97
CA HIS A 152 -0.78 18.52 -6.62
C HIS A 152 -1.37 18.73 -5.23
N ASP A 153 -2.34 17.88 -4.85
CA ASP A 153 -3.05 18.06 -3.60
C ASP A 153 -2.18 17.69 -2.41
N ILE A 154 -2.05 18.61 -1.48
CA ILE A 154 -1.27 18.48 -0.26
C ILE A 154 -2.21 18.26 0.94
N VAL A 155 -1.82 17.39 1.83
CA VAL A 155 -2.37 17.33 3.19
C VAL A 155 -1.59 18.32 4.02
N ASN A 156 -2.20 19.47 4.33
CA ASN A 156 -1.59 20.50 5.14
C ASN A 156 -1.36 19.97 6.55
N LYS A 157 -0.15 19.51 6.82
CA LYS A 157 0.27 19.16 8.17
C LYS A 157 1.77 19.21 8.30
N ILE A 158 2.22 20.11 9.14
CA ILE A 158 3.58 20.15 9.64
C ILE A 158 3.60 19.29 10.91
N GLY A 159 4.28 18.17 10.86
CA GLY A 159 4.43 17.27 12.00
C GLY A 159 5.27 16.08 11.65
N ARG A 160 5.88 15.44 12.66
CA ARG A 160 6.57 14.15 12.46
C ARG A 160 5.57 13.17 11.89
N ALA A 161 5.87 12.62 10.72
CA ALA A 161 5.15 11.45 10.25
C ALA A 161 5.30 10.36 11.32
N HIS A 162 4.19 9.79 11.72
CA HIS A 162 4.18 8.60 12.57
C HIS A 162 4.56 7.38 11.70
N VAL A 163 5.76 7.41 11.16
CA VAL A 163 6.32 6.32 10.35
C VAL A 163 7.55 5.79 11.04
#